data_bbc1e272a71d1a61f6d7cf75206cf70f
#
_entry.id   bbc1e272a71d1a61f6d7cf75206cf70f
#
_cell.length_a   1.000
_cell.length_b   1.000
_cell.length_c   1.000
_cell.angle_alpha   90.00
_cell.angle_beta   90.00
_cell.angle_gamma   90.00
#
_symmetry.space_group_name_H-M   'P 1'
#
loop_
_entity.id
_entity.type
_entity.pdbx_description
1 polymer ?
#
loop_
_entity_poly.entity_id
_entity_poly.type
_entity_poly.pdbx_seq_one_letter_code
_entity_poly.pdbx_strand_id
1 'polypeptide(L)'
;RPLAYGRIGPAHFFGLPGNPVSVMVTFYQFVRDALLVLQGQREVAPVPTFKATLAAPIRKAPGRTEFQRGILSPDGAGGHTVRTTGDQGSGILSSMSQANCFIVLPDHCGNVAAGEAVDVQLLDGLV
;
A
#
# COMPACT_ATOMS: atom_id res chain seq x y z
N ARG A 1 3.23 0.27 -13.83
CA ARG A 1 2.61 1.07 -14.89
C ARG A 1 2.16 2.39 -14.33
N PRO A 2 2.31 3.47 -15.07
CA PRO A 2 1.97 4.79 -14.55
C PRO A 2 0.46 5.00 -14.46
N LEU A 3 0.09 5.80 -13.48
CA LEU A 3 -1.23 6.38 -13.40
C LEU A 3 -1.39 7.44 -14.49
N ALA A 4 -2.52 7.43 -15.18
CA ALA A 4 -2.86 8.49 -16.13
C ALA A 4 -4.01 9.33 -15.57
N TYR A 5 -3.88 10.64 -15.71
CA TYR A 5 -4.92 11.58 -15.31
C TYR A 5 -5.21 12.53 -16.46
N GLY A 6 -6.47 12.85 -16.65
CA GLY A 6 -6.84 13.81 -17.65
C GLY A 6 -8.22 14.40 -17.42
N ARG A 7 -8.60 15.30 -18.32
CA ARG A 7 -9.92 15.94 -18.30
C ARG A 7 -10.54 15.91 -19.68
N ILE A 8 -11.85 15.68 -19.72
CA ILE A 8 -12.64 15.81 -20.93
C ILE A 8 -13.77 16.78 -20.58
N GLY A 9 -13.66 18.04 -21.04
CA GLY A 9 -14.58 19.08 -20.60
C GLY A 9 -14.52 19.26 -19.08
N PRO A 10 -15.66 19.25 -18.39
CA PRO A 10 -15.69 19.34 -16.93
C PRO A 10 -15.40 18.01 -16.23
N ALA A 11 -15.32 16.92 -16.97
CA ALA A 11 -15.14 15.60 -16.36
C ALA A 11 -13.67 15.28 -16.13
N HIS A 12 -13.38 14.66 -14.99
CA HIS A 12 -12.06 14.15 -14.67
C HIS A 12 -12.04 12.65 -14.90
N PHE A 13 -10.90 12.12 -15.33
CA PHE A 13 -10.73 10.68 -15.43
C PHE A 13 -9.35 10.25 -14.97
N PHE A 14 -9.29 9.01 -14.50
CA PHE A 14 -8.06 8.39 -14.03
C PHE A 14 -7.87 7.08 -14.78
N GLY A 15 -6.77 6.97 -15.51
CA GLY A 15 -6.39 5.72 -16.13
C GLY A 15 -5.59 4.89 -15.14
N LEU A 16 -6.10 3.73 -14.79
CA LEU A 16 -5.47 2.84 -13.82
C LEU A 16 -4.78 1.67 -14.53
N PRO A 17 -3.74 1.10 -13.91
CA PRO A 17 -3.12 -0.10 -14.47
C PRO A 17 -4.13 -1.23 -14.58
N GLY A 18 -3.97 -2.11 -15.56
CA GLY A 18 -4.89 -3.24 -15.76
C GLY A 18 -4.72 -4.35 -14.74
N ASN A 19 -3.65 -4.34 -13.97
CA ASN A 19 -3.35 -5.37 -12.99
C ASN A 19 -4.13 -5.09 -11.69
N PRO A 20 -4.91 -6.06 -11.15
CA PRO A 20 -5.75 -5.80 -9.99
C PRO A 20 -5.01 -5.31 -8.74
N VAL A 21 -3.84 -5.85 -8.47
CA VAL A 21 -3.05 -5.43 -7.32
C VAL A 21 -2.50 -4.03 -7.52
N SER A 22 -2.00 -3.74 -8.72
CA SER A 22 -1.52 -2.40 -9.05
C SER A 22 -2.64 -1.37 -9.01
N VAL A 23 -3.85 -1.75 -9.39
CA VAL A 23 -5.02 -0.87 -9.27
C VAL A 23 -5.26 -0.49 -7.81
N MET A 24 -5.24 -1.46 -6.90
CA MET A 24 -5.45 -1.18 -5.48
C MET A 24 -4.38 -0.25 -4.91
N VAL A 25 -3.12 -0.52 -5.20
CA VAL A 25 -2.02 0.33 -4.73
C VAL A 25 -2.17 1.74 -5.30
N THR A 26 -2.43 1.86 -6.60
CA THR A 26 -2.58 3.16 -7.25
C THR A 26 -3.76 3.93 -6.66
N PHE A 27 -4.88 3.25 -6.42
CA PHE A 27 -6.04 3.91 -5.84
C PHE A 27 -5.72 4.50 -4.47
N TYR A 28 -5.17 3.68 -3.56
CA TYR A 28 -4.92 4.12 -2.20
C TYR A 28 -3.82 5.16 -2.10
N GLN A 29 -2.84 5.14 -2.99
CA GLN A 29 -1.74 6.08 -2.92
C GLN A 29 -2.02 7.40 -3.64
N PHE A 30 -2.87 7.41 -4.65
CA PHE A 30 -3.03 8.59 -5.50
C PHE A 30 -4.48 8.98 -5.74
N VAL A 31 -5.32 8.05 -6.18
CA VAL A 31 -6.66 8.39 -6.68
C VAL A 31 -7.60 8.77 -5.55
N ARG A 32 -7.53 8.07 -4.43
CA ARG A 32 -8.38 8.32 -3.27
C ARG A 32 -8.31 9.78 -2.81
N ASP A 33 -7.11 10.30 -2.65
CA ASP A 33 -6.93 11.67 -2.16
C ASP A 33 -7.46 12.68 -3.17
N ALA A 34 -7.21 12.44 -4.46
CA ALA A 34 -7.74 13.31 -5.51
C ALA A 34 -9.27 13.31 -5.51
N LEU A 35 -9.91 12.15 -5.32
CA LEU A 35 -11.36 12.07 -5.26
C LEU A 35 -11.93 12.82 -4.06
N LEU A 36 -11.29 12.71 -2.90
CA LEU A 36 -11.73 13.43 -1.71
C LEU A 36 -11.62 14.94 -1.88
N VAL A 37 -10.55 15.41 -2.52
CA VAL A 37 -10.41 16.83 -2.84
C VAL A 37 -11.51 17.28 -3.80
N LEU A 38 -11.81 16.49 -4.82
CA LEU A 38 -12.87 16.80 -5.77
C LEU A 38 -14.26 16.80 -5.13
N GLN A 39 -14.44 16.09 -4.02
CA GLN A 39 -15.68 16.08 -3.25
C GLN A 39 -15.78 17.25 -2.27
N GLY A 40 -14.82 18.16 -2.28
CA GLY A 40 -14.86 19.37 -1.49
C GLY A 40 -14.04 19.35 -0.21
N GLN A 41 -13.28 18.31 0.06
CA GLN A 41 -12.39 18.31 1.22
C GLN A 41 -11.21 19.23 0.96
N ARG A 42 -10.95 20.15 1.86
CA ARG A 42 -9.82 21.07 1.75
C ARG A 42 -8.51 20.43 2.16
N GLU A 43 -8.58 19.61 3.20
CA GLU A 43 -7.43 18.86 3.68
C GLU A 43 -7.83 17.40 3.75
N VAL A 44 -7.00 16.56 3.15
CA VAL A 44 -7.19 15.12 3.21
C VAL A 44 -6.14 14.57 4.16
N ALA A 45 -6.60 13.92 5.22
CA ALA A 45 -5.69 13.29 6.15
C ALA A 45 -4.88 12.21 5.42
N PRO A 46 -3.57 12.13 5.63
CA PRO A 46 -2.78 11.05 5.03
C PRO A 46 -3.26 9.70 5.53
N VAL A 47 -3.06 8.66 4.72
CA VAL A 47 -3.35 7.30 5.14
C VAL A 47 -2.52 7.00 6.39
N PRO A 48 -3.13 6.52 7.49
CA PRO A 48 -2.37 6.24 8.70
C PRO A 48 -1.27 5.23 8.46
N THR A 49 -0.06 5.58 8.92
CA THR A 49 1.10 4.69 8.88
C THR A 49 1.60 4.50 10.31
N PHE A 50 2.05 3.30 10.61
CA PHE A 50 2.66 3.02 11.89
C PHE A 50 3.69 1.90 11.75
N LYS A 51 4.48 1.69 12.79
CA LYS A 51 5.53 0.69 12.77
C LYS A 51 5.00 -0.67 13.20
N ALA A 52 5.46 -1.71 12.53
CA ALA A 52 5.24 -3.09 12.93
C ALA A 52 6.54 -3.86 12.80
N THR A 53 6.68 -4.94 13.57
CA THR A 53 7.86 -5.78 13.50
C THR A 53 7.69 -6.81 12.39
N LEU A 54 8.67 -6.88 11.51
CA LEU A 54 8.63 -7.84 10.39
C LEU A 54 8.85 -9.24 10.91
N ALA A 55 7.94 -10.16 10.57
CA ALA A 55 7.99 -11.53 11.06
C ALA A 55 8.91 -12.44 10.24
N ALA A 56 9.13 -12.12 8.97
CA ALA A 56 9.97 -12.89 8.07
C ALA A 56 10.72 -11.94 7.14
N PRO A 57 11.92 -12.29 6.68
CA PRO A 57 12.71 -11.35 5.89
C PRO A 57 12.05 -11.03 4.55
N ILE A 58 12.33 -9.83 4.05
CA ILE A 58 11.88 -9.37 2.74
C ILE A 58 13.11 -9.08 1.90
N ARG A 59 13.09 -9.56 0.66
CA ARG A 59 14.13 -9.25 -0.32
C ARG A 59 13.69 -8.05 -1.14
N LYS A 60 14.57 -7.07 -1.25
CA LYS A 60 14.30 -5.86 -2.00
C LYS A 60 15.61 -5.27 -2.51
N ALA A 61 15.60 -4.86 -3.76
CA ALA A 61 16.69 -4.05 -4.31
C ALA A 61 16.40 -2.57 -4.06
N PRO A 62 17.41 -1.76 -3.69
CA PRO A 62 17.22 -0.32 -3.63
C PRO A 62 16.86 0.28 -4.98
N GLY A 63 16.24 1.45 -4.98
CA GLY A 63 15.95 2.21 -6.18
C GLY A 63 14.49 2.57 -6.38
N ARG A 64 13.57 1.81 -5.79
CA ARG A 64 12.14 2.09 -5.88
C ARG A 64 11.48 1.92 -4.53
N THR A 65 10.48 2.73 -4.26
CA THR A 65 9.57 2.49 -3.16
C THR A 65 8.65 1.34 -3.52
N GLU A 66 8.53 0.36 -2.63
CA GLU A 66 7.64 -0.78 -2.85
C GLU A 66 6.54 -0.80 -1.80
N PHE A 67 5.35 -1.18 -2.25
CA PHE A 67 4.19 -1.42 -1.40
C PHE A 67 3.86 -2.90 -1.51
N GLN A 68 4.19 -3.66 -0.48
CA GLN A 68 3.94 -5.09 -0.49
C GLN A 68 2.73 -5.43 0.37
N ARG A 69 1.91 -6.32 -0.13
CA ARG A 69 0.75 -6.79 0.62
C ARG A 69 1.20 -7.53 1.85
N GLY A 70 0.57 -7.23 2.98
CA GLY A 70 0.95 -7.83 4.23
C GLY A 70 -0.24 -8.23 5.09
N ILE A 71 0.03 -9.09 6.04
CA ILE A 71 -0.91 -9.48 7.09
C ILE A 71 -0.35 -8.99 8.40
N LEU A 72 -1.10 -8.07 9.01
CA LEU A 72 -0.75 -7.46 10.28
C LEU A 72 -1.51 -8.19 11.38
N SER A 73 -0.83 -8.51 12.46
CA SER A 73 -1.42 -9.20 13.61
C SER A 73 -0.90 -8.59 14.90
N PRO A 74 -1.72 -8.56 15.97
CA PRO A 74 -1.21 -8.19 17.29
C PRO A 74 -0.14 -9.16 17.75
N ASP A 75 0.87 -8.65 18.44
CA ASP A 75 1.95 -9.49 18.95
C ASP A 75 1.73 -9.97 20.40
N GLY A 76 0.61 -9.57 21.01
CA GLY A 76 0.29 -9.94 22.37
C GLY A 76 0.97 -9.09 23.44
N ALA A 77 1.79 -8.12 23.05
CA ALA A 77 2.55 -7.27 23.97
C ALA A 77 2.31 -5.77 23.70
N GLY A 78 1.20 -5.44 23.08
CA GLY A 78 0.85 -4.06 22.78
C GLY A 78 1.35 -3.55 21.44
N GLY A 79 2.10 -4.36 20.70
CA GLY A 79 2.59 -4.03 19.36
C GLY A 79 1.97 -4.92 18.30
N HIS A 80 2.58 -4.88 17.12
CA HIS A 80 2.10 -5.65 15.97
C HIS A 80 3.26 -6.30 15.25
N THR A 81 2.99 -7.45 14.66
CA THR A 81 3.88 -8.10 13.69
C THR A 81 3.22 -8.08 12.32
N VAL A 82 4.04 -8.12 11.29
CA VAL A 82 3.56 -8.13 9.91
C VAL A 82 4.39 -9.12 9.10
N ARG A 83 3.75 -9.79 8.16
CA ARG A 83 4.41 -10.65 7.20
C ARG A 83 3.81 -10.43 5.82
N THR A 84 4.57 -10.74 4.79
CA THR A 84 4.03 -10.70 3.44
C THR A 84 3.03 -11.84 3.24
N THR A 85 2.18 -11.69 2.23
CA THR A 85 1.18 -12.73 1.91
C THR A 85 1.78 -13.92 1.17
N GLY A 86 3.09 -13.96 1.00
CA GLY A 86 3.77 -15.06 0.33
C GLY A 86 4.01 -14.79 -1.14
N ASP A 87 2.98 -14.68 -1.94
CA ASP A 87 3.11 -14.39 -3.36
C ASP A 87 2.75 -12.92 -3.62
N GLN A 88 3.74 -12.16 -4.12
CA GLN A 88 3.56 -10.76 -4.47
C GLN A 88 3.28 -10.57 -5.96
N GLY A 89 2.99 -11.64 -6.66
CA GLY A 89 2.60 -11.58 -8.07
C GLY A 89 1.37 -10.71 -8.25
N SER A 90 1.44 -9.79 -9.21
CA SER A 90 0.45 -8.74 -9.32
C SER A 90 -0.92 -9.20 -9.80
N GLY A 91 -1.03 -10.42 -10.32
CA GLY A 91 -2.31 -11.01 -10.73
C GLY A 91 -2.98 -11.91 -9.70
N ILE A 92 -2.45 -11.98 -8.48
CA ILE A 92 -2.93 -12.94 -7.48
C ILE A 92 -3.97 -12.28 -6.57
N LEU A 93 -5.23 -12.40 -6.93
CA LEU A 93 -6.32 -11.83 -6.15
C LEU A 93 -6.48 -12.50 -4.79
N SER A 94 -6.20 -13.79 -4.68
CA SER A 94 -6.32 -14.50 -3.41
C SER A 94 -5.36 -13.95 -2.36
N SER A 95 -4.12 -13.62 -2.75
CA SER A 95 -3.18 -13.04 -1.80
C SER A 95 -3.59 -11.61 -1.42
N MET A 96 -4.20 -10.87 -2.34
CA MET A 96 -4.72 -9.54 -2.03
C MET A 96 -5.90 -9.61 -1.05
N SER A 97 -6.79 -10.58 -1.20
CA SER A 97 -7.93 -10.73 -0.32
C SER A 97 -7.54 -11.15 1.10
N GLN A 98 -6.37 -11.77 1.27
CA GLN A 98 -5.85 -12.11 2.59
C GLN A 98 -5.14 -10.94 3.27
N ALA A 99 -4.70 -9.96 2.51
CA ALA A 99 -3.95 -8.84 3.02
C ALA A 99 -4.86 -7.89 3.80
N ASN A 100 -4.35 -7.31 4.87
CA ASN A 100 -5.03 -6.26 5.60
C ASN A 100 -4.21 -4.97 5.69
N CYS A 101 -3.03 -4.96 5.09
CA CYS A 101 -2.17 -3.78 5.08
C CYS A 101 -1.23 -3.80 3.89
N PHE A 102 -0.59 -2.67 3.65
CA PHE A 102 0.60 -2.57 2.82
C PHE A 102 1.81 -2.34 3.70
N ILE A 103 2.88 -3.06 3.42
CA ILE A 103 4.21 -2.78 3.98
C ILE A 103 4.88 -1.79 3.03
N VAL A 104 5.29 -0.64 3.56
CA VAL A 104 5.89 0.42 2.76
C VAL A 104 7.41 0.34 2.91
N LEU A 105 8.08 0.09 1.81
CA LEU A 105 9.54 -0.03 1.79
C LEU A 105 10.10 1.12 0.96
N PRO A 106 10.80 2.07 1.60
CA PRO A 106 11.32 3.24 0.88
C PRO A 106 12.30 2.90 -0.22
N ASP A 107 12.52 3.83 -1.12
CA ASP A 107 13.39 3.63 -2.29
C ASP A 107 14.84 3.33 -1.91
N HIS A 108 15.34 3.89 -0.83
CA HIS A 108 16.70 3.66 -0.37
C HIS A 108 16.88 2.35 0.39
N CYS A 109 15.78 1.69 0.72
CA CYS A 109 15.79 0.46 1.50
C CYS A 109 16.18 -0.73 0.63
N GLY A 110 17.06 -1.57 1.14
CA GLY A 110 17.38 -2.87 0.56
C GLY A 110 16.62 -3.99 1.28
N ASN A 111 17.23 -5.16 1.37
CA ASN A 111 16.66 -6.29 2.10
C ASN A 111 16.39 -5.93 3.55
N VAL A 112 15.29 -6.43 4.08
CA VAL A 112 14.89 -6.20 5.47
C VAL A 112 14.88 -7.54 6.18
N ALA A 113 15.54 -7.60 7.33
CA ALA A 113 15.62 -8.81 8.12
C ALA A 113 14.38 -8.95 9.02
N ALA A 114 14.05 -10.19 9.36
CA ALA A 114 13.03 -10.45 10.38
C ALA A 114 13.43 -9.76 11.68
N GLY A 115 12.46 -9.21 12.39
CA GLY A 115 12.69 -8.48 13.64
C GLY A 115 12.90 -6.98 13.45
N GLU A 116 13.11 -6.50 12.24
CA GLU A 116 13.22 -5.07 11.98
C GLU A 116 11.84 -4.42 11.93
N ALA A 117 11.79 -3.14 12.29
CA ALA A 117 10.57 -2.36 12.21
C ALA A 117 10.35 -1.87 10.77
N VAL A 118 9.14 -1.97 10.30
CA VAL A 118 8.74 -1.49 8.97
C VAL A 118 7.50 -0.61 9.09
N ASP A 119 7.31 0.27 8.11
CA ASP A 119 6.11 1.08 8.03
C ASP A 119 5.00 0.28 7.39
N VAL A 120 3.80 0.38 7.96
CA VAL A 120 2.61 -0.27 7.40
C VAL A 120 1.47 0.73 7.27
N GLN A 121 0.65 0.54 6.23
CA GLN A 121 -0.59 1.28 6.00
C GLN A 121 -1.74 0.29 6.05
N LEU A 122 -2.74 0.57 6.88
CA LEU A 122 -3.92 -0.27 6.93
C LEU A 122 -4.77 -0.08 5.67
N LEU A 123 -5.36 -1.16 5.20
CA LEU A 123 -6.32 -1.11 4.10
C LEU A 123 -7.73 -0.78 4.57
N ASP A 124 -7.98 -0.94 5.85
CA ASP A 124 -9.28 -0.77 6.45
C ASP A 124 -9.66 0.70 6.54
N GLY A 125 -10.91 1.02 6.19
CA GLY A 125 -11.45 2.35 6.41
C GLY A 125 -10.86 3.45 5.56
N LEU A 126 -10.26 3.10 4.42
CA LEU A 126 -9.60 4.08 3.57
C LEU A 126 -10.53 4.77 2.58
N VAL A 127 -11.72 4.26 2.41
CA VAL A 127 -12.68 4.82 1.46
C VAL A 127 -14.04 5.00 2.12
#